data_e617e27783a98c39e17f86f5a8cc1011
#
_entry.id   e617e27783a98c39e17f86f5a8cc1011
#
_cell.length_a   1.000
_cell.length_b   1.000
_cell.length_c   1.000
_cell.angle_alpha   90.00
_cell.angle_beta   90.00
_cell.angle_gamma   90.00
#
_symmetry.space_group_name_H-M   'P 1'
#
loop_
_entity.id
_entity.type
_entity.pdbx_description
1 polymer ?
#
loop_
_entity_poly.entity_id
_entity_poly.type
_entity_poly.pdbx_seq_one_letter_code
_entity_poly.pdbx_strand_id
1 'polypeptide(L)'
;NYYGFEKPISGEELFRRGIKQAEEQNIEIKTDEVLDIEYGNETYIVKTVNSEYETKTIILATGKSRKSSNIAGEKEFEGKGISYCAICDGFFFKNKNVAVIGSGEYALHEAEVLRNVTDKVSIFTNGSQLPENRSVEIQNIIEGKIDSIRGEKKVESIVLEDSRSIPVDGIFIAEGIASSSDFAKKLGIIVKNNNVVVNEDMETNVPGIYAAGDCTGGLLQICKAIYKGAKCG
;
A
#
# COMPACT_ATOMS: atom_id res chain seq x y z
N ASN A 1 -21.96 3.23 17.37
CA ASN A 1 -23.29 3.00 16.77
C ASN A 1 -23.41 1.67 16.04
N TYR A 2 -23.02 0.58 16.69
CA TYR A 2 -23.18 -0.76 16.13
C TYR A 2 -24.30 -1.47 16.90
N TYR A 3 -25.26 -2.07 16.18
CA TYR A 3 -26.41 -2.74 16.75
C TYR A 3 -25.98 -3.95 17.60
N GLY A 4 -26.67 -4.16 18.74
CA GLY A 4 -26.46 -5.32 19.63
C GLY A 4 -25.65 -5.04 20.90
N PHE A 5 -25.25 -3.79 21.14
CA PHE A 5 -24.60 -3.38 22.39
C PHE A 5 -25.52 -2.51 23.25
N GLU A 6 -25.71 -2.86 24.51
CA GLU A 6 -26.49 -2.06 25.47
C GLU A 6 -25.83 -0.72 25.78
N LYS A 7 -24.51 -0.66 25.74
CA LYS A 7 -23.70 0.55 25.96
C LYS A 7 -22.78 0.79 24.75
N PRO A 8 -22.41 2.05 24.49
CA PRO A 8 -21.40 2.34 23.47
C PRO A 8 -20.13 1.54 23.71
N ILE A 9 -19.58 0.98 22.62
CA ILE A 9 -18.32 0.23 22.62
C ILE A 9 -17.31 0.99 21.77
N SER A 10 -16.04 1.02 22.18
CA SER A 10 -14.96 1.58 21.35
C SER A 10 -14.64 0.67 20.16
N GLY A 11 -14.07 1.23 19.09
CA GLY A 11 -13.60 0.45 17.94
C GLY A 11 -12.50 -0.54 18.32
N GLU A 12 -11.61 -0.14 19.23
CA GLU A 12 -10.54 -0.98 19.76
C GLU A 12 -11.10 -2.21 20.51
N GLU A 13 -12.06 -2.00 21.40
CA GLU A 13 -12.68 -3.10 22.14
C GLU A 13 -13.47 -4.04 21.21
N LEU A 14 -14.17 -3.49 20.21
CA LEU A 14 -14.86 -4.31 19.22
C LEU A 14 -13.87 -5.19 18.42
N PHE A 15 -12.76 -4.60 17.99
CA PHE A 15 -11.69 -5.31 17.26
C PHE A 15 -11.07 -6.39 18.14
N ARG A 16 -10.72 -6.08 19.39
CA ARG A 16 -10.16 -7.06 20.32
C ARG A 16 -11.09 -8.25 20.58
N ARG A 17 -12.40 -8.02 20.66
CA ARG A 17 -13.40 -9.10 20.78
C ARG A 17 -13.47 -9.96 19.52
N GLY A 18 -13.35 -9.34 18.34
CA GLY A 18 -13.29 -10.07 17.07
C GLY A 18 -12.07 -10.97 16.98
N ILE A 19 -10.89 -10.49 17.39
CA ILE A 19 -9.67 -11.32 17.47
C ILE A 19 -9.90 -12.51 18.39
N LYS A 20 -10.37 -12.28 19.61
CA LYS A 20 -10.63 -13.37 20.57
C LYS A 20 -11.62 -14.41 20.03
N GLN A 21 -12.67 -13.97 19.37
CA GLN A 21 -13.63 -14.87 18.73
C GLN A 21 -12.99 -15.74 17.62
N ALA A 22 -12.09 -15.17 16.82
CA ALA A 22 -11.37 -15.91 15.79
C ALA A 22 -10.40 -16.94 16.40
N GLU A 23 -9.66 -16.57 17.44
CA GLU A 23 -8.78 -17.47 18.19
C GLU A 23 -9.54 -18.65 18.80
N GLU A 24 -10.74 -18.44 19.37
CA GLU A 24 -11.62 -19.48 19.89
C GLU A 24 -12.10 -20.46 18.80
N GLN A 25 -12.07 -20.06 17.53
CA GLN A 25 -12.32 -20.92 16.38
C GLN A 25 -11.05 -21.53 15.78
N ASN A 26 -9.90 -21.46 16.47
CA ASN A 26 -8.59 -21.92 16.02
C ASN A 26 -8.10 -21.24 14.73
N ILE A 27 -8.52 -20.01 14.47
CA ILE A 27 -7.99 -19.19 13.38
C ILE A 27 -6.69 -18.56 13.87
N GLU A 28 -5.59 -18.81 13.15
CA GLU A 28 -4.31 -18.22 13.45
C GLU A 28 -4.32 -16.72 13.06
N ILE A 29 -3.96 -15.85 14.02
CA ILE A 29 -3.84 -14.40 13.80
C ILE A 29 -2.40 -14.00 14.01
N LYS A 30 -1.84 -13.30 13.03
CA LYS A 30 -0.48 -12.74 13.09
C LYS A 30 -0.54 -11.23 12.91
N THR A 31 0.23 -10.53 13.74
CA THR A 31 0.45 -9.10 13.57
C THR A 31 1.73 -8.92 12.78
N ASP A 32 1.61 -8.60 11.50
CA ASP A 32 2.74 -8.39 10.60
C ASP A 32 2.34 -7.43 9.48
N GLU A 33 3.30 -6.78 8.85
CA GLU A 33 3.05 -5.90 7.70
C GLU A 33 3.26 -6.68 6.41
N VAL A 34 2.24 -6.73 5.56
CA VAL A 34 2.35 -7.31 4.21
C VAL A 34 3.02 -6.29 3.29
N LEU A 35 4.13 -6.68 2.68
CA LEU A 35 4.92 -5.85 1.77
C LEU A 35 4.56 -6.14 0.31
N ASP A 36 4.35 -7.42 -0.02
CA ASP A 36 4.06 -7.83 -1.39
C ASP A 36 3.21 -9.10 -1.48
N ILE A 37 2.59 -9.30 -2.65
CA ILE A 37 1.88 -10.52 -3.02
C ILE A 37 2.29 -10.86 -4.45
N GLU A 38 2.86 -12.05 -4.63
CA GLU A 38 3.36 -12.54 -5.92
C GLU A 38 2.60 -13.79 -6.37
N TYR A 39 2.64 -14.06 -7.68
CA TYR A 39 2.17 -15.33 -8.22
C TYR A 39 3.20 -16.43 -7.96
N GLY A 40 2.75 -17.53 -7.36
CA GLY A 40 3.50 -18.78 -7.26
C GLY A 40 3.11 -19.77 -8.38
N ASN A 41 3.41 -21.04 -8.14
CA ASN A 41 3.01 -22.13 -9.02
C ASN A 41 1.64 -22.67 -8.58
N GLU A 42 0.57 -22.18 -9.19
CA GLU A 42 -0.84 -22.43 -8.81
C GLU A 42 -1.22 -21.92 -7.38
N THR A 43 -0.43 -21.04 -6.82
CA THR A 43 -0.57 -20.47 -5.49
C THR A 43 -0.22 -18.98 -5.52
N TYR A 44 -0.33 -18.33 -4.37
CA TYR A 44 0.14 -16.97 -4.12
C TYR A 44 1.18 -17.01 -3.01
N ILE A 45 2.19 -16.15 -3.12
CA ILE A 45 3.20 -15.94 -2.09
C ILE A 45 2.96 -14.57 -1.48
N VAL A 46 2.62 -14.54 -0.20
CA VAL A 46 2.41 -13.31 0.58
C VAL A 46 3.69 -13.03 1.35
N LYS A 47 4.37 -11.93 1.03
CA LYS A 47 5.60 -11.49 1.70
C LYS A 47 5.27 -10.48 2.78
N THR A 48 5.77 -10.71 3.97
CA THR A 48 5.64 -9.81 5.11
C THR A 48 7.02 -9.35 5.58
N VAL A 49 7.07 -8.43 6.54
CA VAL A 49 8.35 -7.98 7.13
C VAL A 49 9.12 -9.16 7.74
N ASN A 50 8.40 -10.11 8.37
CA ASN A 50 9.05 -11.18 9.14
C ASN A 50 8.98 -12.57 8.50
N SER A 51 8.14 -12.77 7.47
CA SER A 51 7.85 -14.13 6.94
C SER A 51 7.34 -14.12 5.51
N GLU A 52 7.29 -15.31 4.91
CA GLU A 52 6.57 -15.57 3.66
C GLU A 52 5.52 -16.66 3.89
N TYR A 53 4.37 -16.52 3.24
CA TYR A 53 3.27 -17.46 3.32
C TYR A 53 2.82 -17.87 1.93
N GLU A 54 2.69 -19.17 1.69
CA GLU A 54 2.12 -19.69 0.47
C GLU A 54 0.64 -20.04 0.69
N THR A 55 -0.23 -19.60 -0.23
CA THR A 55 -1.68 -19.84 -0.13
C THR A 55 -2.33 -19.98 -1.50
N LYS A 56 -3.47 -20.67 -1.55
CA LYS A 56 -4.30 -20.80 -2.77
C LYS A 56 -5.29 -19.65 -2.92
N THR A 57 -5.68 -19.01 -1.82
CA THR A 57 -6.69 -17.97 -1.82
C THR A 57 -6.30 -16.82 -0.91
N ILE A 58 -6.71 -15.60 -1.28
CA ILE A 58 -6.45 -14.37 -0.52
C ILE A 58 -7.74 -13.57 -0.40
N ILE A 59 -8.01 -13.05 0.78
CA ILE A 59 -9.06 -12.05 1.00
C ILE A 59 -8.40 -10.71 1.34
N LEU A 60 -8.52 -9.73 0.46
CA LEU A 60 -8.04 -8.37 0.69
C LEU A 60 -9.05 -7.61 1.55
N ALA A 61 -8.72 -7.37 2.82
CA ALA A 61 -9.58 -6.68 3.78
C ALA A 61 -8.88 -5.53 4.51
N THR A 62 -7.92 -4.86 3.85
CA THR A 62 -7.04 -3.84 4.43
C THR A 62 -7.73 -2.48 4.65
N GLY A 63 -9.05 -2.42 4.50
CA GLY A 63 -9.80 -1.19 4.67
C GLY A 63 -9.57 -0.19 3.52
N LYS A 64 -9.67 1.09 3.82
CA LYS A 64 -9.43 2.16 2.86
C LYS A 64 -8.23 2.98 3.31
N SER A 65 -7.22 3.11 2.46
CA SER A 65 -6.11 4.02 2.74
C SER A 65 -6.65 5.44 2.93
N ARG A 66 -6.27 6.08 4.03
CA ARG A 66 -6.66 7.45 4.36
C ARG A 66 -5.60 8.48 3.96
N LYS A 67 -4.44 8.03 3.45
CA LYS A 67 -3.33 8.92 3.14
C LYS A 67 -3.21 9.13 1.64
N SER A 68 -3.59 10.30 1.18
CA SER A 68 -2.93 11.02 0.10
C SER A 68 -1.75 11.72 0.78
N SER A 69 -0.57 11.75 0.17
CA SER A 69 0.57 12.52 0.72
C SER A 69 0.24 14.02 0.82
N ASN A 70 -0.79 14.48 0.10
CA ASN A 70 -1.19 15.87 -0.05
C ASN A 70 -0.04 16.81 -0.47
N ILE A 71 1.01 16.27 -1.08
CA ILE A 71 2.11 17.04 -1.63
C ILE A 71 1.60 17.82 -2.84
N ALA A 72 1.89 19.12 -2.88
CA ALA A 72 1.53 19.96 -4.01
C ALA A 72 2.18 19.42 -5.31
N GLY A 73 1.38 19.27 -6.39
CA GLY A 73 1.81 18.69 -7.65
C GLY A 73 1.58 17.18 -7.78
N GLU A 74 1.33 16.42 -6.70
CA GLU A 74 1.14 14.98 -6.77
C GLU A 74 0.06 14.59 -7.78
N LYS A 75 -1.13 15.15 -7.66
CA LYS A 75 -2.26 14.86 -8.57
C LYS A 75 -2.04 15.30 -10.01
N GLU A 76 -1.31 16.38 -10.20
CA GLU A 76 -1.02 16.95 -11.52
C GLU A 76 -0.11 16.02 -12.33
N PHE A 77 0.86 15.41 -11.67
CA PHE A 77 1.86 14.53 -12.29
C PHE A 77 1.57 13.04 -12.13
N GLU A 78 0.40 12.66 -11.62
CA GLU A 78 -0.03 11.25 -11.61
C GLU A 78 -0.07 10.71 -13.05
N GLY A 79 0.64 9.59 -13.27
CA GLY A 79 0.84 9.01 -14.61
C GLY A 79 1.76 9.83 -15.54
N LYS A 80 2.32 10.95 -15.05
CA LYS A 80 3.29 11.78 -15.78
C LYS A 80 4.65 11.80 -15.05
N GLY A 81 5.06 10.67 -14.53
CA GLY A 81 6.28 10.49 -13.74
C GLY A 81 6.02 10.16 -12.27
N ILE A 82 4.79 10.25 -11.78
CA ILE A 82 4.39 9.70 -10.47
C ILE A 82 3.70 8.36 -10.66
N SER A 83 4.13 7.38 -9.88
CA SER A 83 3.56 6.02 -9.77
C SER A 83 3.37 5.63 -8.31
N TYR A 84 2.53 4.61 -8.10
CA TYR A 84 2.25 3.98 -6.80
C TYR A 84 2.64 2.48 -6.80
N CYS A 85 3.38 2.02 -7.82
CA CYS A 85 3.72 0.61 -7.97
C CYS A 85 5.09 0.45 -8.66
N ALA A 86 6.13 0.11 -7.89
CA ALA A 86 7.48 -0.07 -8.43
C ALA A 86 7.57 -1.22 -9.43
N ILE A 87 6.91 -2.35 -9.16
CA ILE A 87 6.89 -3.51 -10.06
C ILE A 87 6.20 -3.18 -11.38
N CYS A 88 5.09 -2.40 -11.35
CA CYS A 88 4.32 -2.07 -12.54
C CYS A 88 5.06 -1.13 -13.49
N ASP A 89 5.65 -0.07 -12.94
CA ASP A 89 6.12 1.07 -13.70
C ASP A 89 7.63 1.29 -13.63
N GLY A 90 8.33 0.61 -12.73
CA GLY A 90 9.78 0.79 -12.52
C GLY A 90 10.58 0.62 -13.79
N PHE A 91 10.19 -0.30 -14.68
CA PHE A 91 10.85 -0.55 -15.95
C PHE A 91 11.01 0.70 -16.83
N PHE A 92 10.07 1.65 -16.79
CA PHE A 92 10.16 2.90 -17.56
C PHE A 92 11.23 3.86 -17.05
N PHE A 93 11.82 3.57 -15.88
CA PHE A 93 12.82 4.42 -15.23
C PHE A 93 14.24 3.81 -15.22
N LYS A 94 14.54 2.89 -16.13
CA LYS A 94 15.87 2.29 -16.26
C LYS A 94 16.94 3.37 -16.43
N ASN A 95 17.98 3.30 -15.58
CA ASN A 95 19.12 4.25 -15.53
C ASN A 95 18.74 5.71 -15.23
N LYS A 96 17.52 5.99 -14.71
CA LYS A 96 17.02 7.31 -14.36
C LYS A 96 17.11 7.56 -12.86
N ASN A 97 17.04 8.84 -12.46
CA ASN A 97 16.99 9.26 -11.07
C ASN A 97 15.56 9.06 -10.54
N VAL A 98 15.38 8.19 -9.58
CA VAL A 98 14.07 7.83 -9.05
C VAL A 98 13.98 8.16 -7.56
N ALA A 99 12.89 8.77 -7.17
CA ALA A 99 12.55 9.04 -5.79
C ALA A 99 11.47 8.07 -5.30
N VAL A 100 11.64 7.54 -4.10
CA VAL A 100 10.58 6.88 -3.33
C VAL A 100 10.20 7.81 -2.20
N ILE A 101 8.94 8.24 -2.14
CA ILE A 101 8.42 9.06 -1.04
C ILE A 101 7.76 8.17 -0.02
N GLY A 102 8.32 8.12 1.17
CA GLY A 102 7.85 7.30 2.29
C GLY A 102 8.98 7.00 3.27
N SER A 103 8.62 6.46 4.44
CA SER A 103 9.55 6.23 5.54
C SER A 103 9.38 4.89 6.29
N GLY A 104 8.41 4.06 5.89
CA GLY A 104 8.14 2.74 6.48
C GLY A 104 8.80 1.59 5.72
N GLU A 105 8.57 0.37 6.19
CA GLU A 105 9.06 -0.87 5.55
C GLU A 105 8.57 -1.00 4.12
N TYR A 106 7.35 -0.57 3.83
CA TYR A 106 6.82 -0.55 2.47
C TYR A 106 7.63 0.34 1.53
N ALA A 107 8.07 1.53 2.00
CA ALA A 107 8.92 2.41 1.19
C ALA A 107 10.33 1.80 0.95
N LEU A 108 10.89 1.14 1.95
CA LEU A 108 12.15 0.41 1.82
C LEU A 108 12.03 -0.72 0.79
N HIS A 109 10.96 -1.51 0.85
CA HIS A 109 10.67 -2.58 -0.10
C HIS A 109 10.51 -2.04 -1.54
N GLU A 110 9.72 -0.99 -1.77
CA GLU A 110 9.56 -0.38 -3.10
C GLU A 110 10.90 0.17 -3.63
N ALA A 111 11.73 0.75 -2.76
CA ALA A 111 13.08 1.20 -3.14
C ALA A 111 14.00 0.03 -3.54
N GLU A 112 13.93 -1.10 -2.84
CA GLU A 112 14.69 -2.31 -3.18
C GLU A 112 14.26 -2.88 -4.54
N VAL A 113 12.96 -2.95 -4.80
CA VAL A 113 12.42 -3.37 -6.10
C VAL A 113 12.97 -2.46 -7.22
N LEU A 114 12.98 -1.14 -7.03
CA LEU A 114 13.49 -0.18 -8.02
C LEU A 114 15.00 -0.30 -8.23
N ARG A 115 15.78 -0.71 -7.23
CA ARG A 115 17.23 -0.94 -7.39
C ARG A 115 17.57 -2.05 -8.39
N ASN A 116 16.66 -2.97 -8.66
CA ASN A 116 16.82 -3.95 -9.74
C ASN A 116 16.73 -3.32 -11.14
N VAL A 117 16.27 -2.07 -11.23
CA VAL A 117 16.05 -1.34 -12.49
C VAL A 117 17.04 -0.18 -12.66
N THR A 118 17.41 0.51 -11.57
CA THR A 118 18.33 1.65 -11.57
C THR A 118 19.09 1.76 -10.25
N ASP A 119 20.39 2.09 -10.34
CA ASP A 119 21.23 2.35 -9.15
C ASP A 119 20.97 3.73 -8.53
N LYS A 120 20.15 4.57 -9.18
CA LYS A 120 19.90 5.96 -8.80
C LYS A 120 18.58 6.13 -8.06
N VAL A 121 18.39 5.33 -7.01
CA VAL A 121 17.21 5.40 -6.15
C VAL A 121 17.52 6.23 -4.90
N SER A 122 16.62 7.19 -4.59
CA SER A 122 16.68 8.00 -3.37
C SER A 122 15.38 7.84 -2.59
N ILE A 123 15.47 7.76 -1.26
CA ILE A 123 14.29 7.80 -0.38
C ILE A 123 14.10 9.21 0.15
N PHE A 124 12.90 9.74 0.02
CA PHE A 124 12.45 10.99 0.62
C PHE A 124 11.51 10.68 1.76
N THR A 125 11.95 10.90 2.99
CA THR A 125 11.17 10.52 4.19
C THR A 125 10.06 11.49 4.54
N ASN A 126 10.00 12.62 3.85
CA ASN A 126 9.03 13.69 4.08
C ASN A 126 8.97 14.14 5.55
N GLY A 127 10.13 14.26 6.19
CA GLY A 127 10.27 14.68 7.59
C GLY A 127 9.98 13.56 8.63
N SER A 128 9.76 12.33 8.21
CA SER A 128 9.60 11.17 9.09
C SER A 128 10.95 10.46 9.32
N GLN A 129 11.01 9.57 10.32
CA GLN A 129 12.19 8.74 10.56
C GLN A 129 12.05 7.37 9.86
N LEU A 130 13.16 6.85 9.36
CA LEU A 130 13.23 5.48 8.86
C LEU A 130 13.36 4.48 10.02
N PRO A 131 12.97 3.20 9.83
CA PRO A 131 13.20 2.14 10.79
C PRO A 131 14.69 2.00 11.15
N GLU A 132 14.99 1.81 12.43
CA GLU A 132 16.39 1.68 12.90
C GLU A 132 17.06 0.40 12.40
N ASN A 133 16.31 -0.72 12.35
CA ASN A 133 16.81 -2.05 11.97
C ASN A 133 16.43 -2.40 10.53
N ARG A 134 16.63 -1.48 9.58
CA ARG A 134 16.32 -1.72 8.17
C ARG A 134 17.27 -2.77 7.56
N SER A 135 16.68 -3.70 6.81
CA SER A 135 17.41 -4.73 6.07
C SER A 135 18.02 -4.23 4.75
N VAL A 136 17.60 -3.05 4.28
CA VAL A 136 18.00 -2.48 2.98
C VAL A 136 18.93 -1.28 3.19
N GLU A 137 20.14 -1.36 2.63
CA GLU A 137 21.04 -0.20 2.56
C GLU A 137 20.67 0.69 1.38
N ILE A 138 20.11 1.85 1.67
CA ILE A 138 19.86 2.90 0.68
C ILE A 138 20.89 4.00 0.86
N GLN A 139 21.65 4.29 -0.19
CA GLN A 139 22.75 5.26 -0.15
C GLN A 139 22.26 6.71 -0.05
N ASN A 140 21.13 7.01 -0.69
CA ASN A 140 20.60 8.36 -0.77
C ASN A 140 19.28 8.50 0.01
N ILE A 141 19.37 9.05 1.22
CA ILE A 141 18.22 9.34 2.06
C ILE A 141 18.11 10.85 2.24
N ILE A 142 16.94 11.40 1.95
CA ILE A 142 16.62 12.83 2.06
C ILE A 142 15.52 12.99 3.11
N GLU A 143 15.87 13.53 4.27
CA GLU A 143 14.99 13.61 5.45
C GLU A 143 14.12 14.87 5.50
N GLY A 144 14.37 15.85 4.64
CA GLY A 144 13.62 17.11 4.60
C GLY A 144 12.15 16.90 4.24
N LYS A 145 11.28 17.77 4.78
CA LYS A 145 9.88 17.82 4.36
C LYS A 145 9.77 18.32 2.92
N ILE A 146 8.85 17.72 2.19
CA ILE A 146 8.57 18.07 0.81
C ILE A 146 7.54 19.19 0.76
N ASP A 147 7.90 20.29 0.09
CA ASP A 147 7.00 21.40 -0.23
C ASP A 147 6.15 21.05 -1.46
N SER A 148 6.81 20.70 -2.57
CA SER A 148 6.10 20.48 -3.83
C SER A 148 6.87 19.56 -4.79
N ILE A 149 6.14 18.97 -5.72
CA ILE A 149 6.64 18.28 -6.90
C ILE A 149 6.48 19.23 -8.08
N ARG A 150 7.52 19.38 -8.91
CA ARG A 150 7.54 20.34 -10.02
C ARG A 150 7.96 19.69 -11.32
N GLY A 151 7.49 20.30 -12.41
CA GLY A 151 7.81 19.95 -13.78
C GLY A 151 6.93 20.74 -14.76
N GLU A 152 7.14 20.60 -16.05
CA GLU A 152 6.27 21.20 -17.07
C GLU A 152 5.26 20.17 -17.61
N LYS A 153 5.75 19.14 -18.31
CA LYS A 153 4.90 18.09 -18.89
C LYS A 153 4.90 16.79 -18.08
N LYS A 154 5.93 16.60 -17.30
CA LYS A 154 6.18 15.44 -16.44
C LYS A 154 6.94 15.90 -15.20
N VAL A 155 7.11 15.00 -14.25
CA VAL A 155 7.97 15.23 -13.08
C VAL A 155 9.39 15.59 -13.51
N GLU A 156 9.97 16.60 -12.90
CA GLU A 156 11.35 17.04 -13.11
C GLU A 156 12.11 17.23 -11.80
N SER A 157 11.45 17.59 -10.71
CA SER A 157 12.09 17.77 -9.41
C SER A 157 11.14 17.66 -8.23
N ILE A 158 11.73 17.39 -7.06
CA ILE A 158 11.11 17.52 -5.74
C ILE A 158 11.72 18.75 -5.07
N VAL A 159 10.88 19.66 -4.58
CA VAL A 159 11.29 20.84 -3.81
C VAL A 159 11.00 20.58 -2.34
N LEU A 160 11.98 20.82 -1.49
CA LEU A 160 11.86 20.72 -0.04
C LEU A 160 11.47 22.06 0.59
N GLU A 161 10.94 22.04 1.82
CA GLU A 161 10.59 23.26 2.58
C GLU A 161 11.79 24.21 2.79
N ASP A 162 13.01 23.68 2.81
CA ASP A 162 14.26 24.46 2.88
C ASP A 162 14.71 25.06 1.53
N SER A 163 13.87 25.00 0.51
CA SER A 163 14.08 25.50 -0.85
C SER A 163 15.10 24.70 -1.69
N ARG A 164 15.62 23.57 -1.23
CA ARG A 164 16.42 22.67 -2.07
C ARG A 164 15.52 22.05 -3.14
N SER A 165 15.96 22.12 -4.38
CA SER A 165 15.31 21.45 -5.52
C SER A 165 16.19 20.26 -5.95
N ILE A 166 15.62 19.06 -5.90
CA ILE A 166 16.33 17.82 -6.21
C ILE A 166 15.75 17.26 -7.50
N PRO A 167 16.57 17.16 -8.57
CA PRO A 167 16.10 16.65 -9.86
C PRO A 167 15.80 15.14 -9.77
N VAL A 168 14.64 14.77 -10.32
CA VAL A 168 14.18 13.38 -10.43
C VAL A 168 13.46 13.15 -11.74
N ASP A 169 13.58 11.95 -12.30
CA ASP A 169 12.88 11.56 -13.52
C ASP A 169 11.56 10.86 -13.23
N GLY A 170 11.41 10.33 -12.01
CA GLY A 170 10.21 9.64 -11.55
C GLY A 170 10.10 9.59 -10.04
N ILE A 171 8.87 9.48 -9.57
CA ILE A 171 8.52 9.43 -8.14
C ILE A 171 7.59 8.24 -7.90
N PHE A 172 7.91 7.45 -6.89
CA PHE A 172 7.06 6.37 -6.39
C PHE A 172 6.56 6.72 -4.99
N ILE A 173 5.23 6.83 -4.85
CA ILE A 173 4.61 7.16 -3.57
C ILE A 173 4.39 5.87 -2.78
N ALA A 174 5.08 5.74 -1.66
CA ALA A 174 5.03 4.59 -0.75
C ALA A 174 4.87 5.06 0.71
N GLU A 175 3.96 6.01 0.96
CA GLU A 175 3.68 6.53 2.29
C GLU A 175 2.78 5.59 3.11
N GLY A 176 3.19 5.29 4.33
CA GLY A 176 2.48 4.40 5.26
C GLY A 176 2.69 2.93 4.94
N ILE A 177 1.62 2.15 4.91
CA ILE A 177 1.60 0.71 4.60
C ILE A 177 0.88 0.47 3.27
N ALA A 178 1.23 -0.60 2.58
CA ALA A 178 0.58 -0.99 1.34
C ALA A 178 -0.93 -1.18 1.54
N SER A 179 -1.72 -0.66 0.62
CA SER A 179 -3.17 -0.77 0.64
C SER A 179 -3.68 -1.89 -0.28
N SER A 180 -4.95 -2.27 -0.14
CA SER A 180 -5.58 -3.22 -1.08
C SER A 180 -5.49 -2.75 -2.53
N SER A 181 -5.53 -1.43 -2.79
CA SER A 181 -5.39 -0.91 -4.15
C SER A 181 -3.97 -1.05 -4.69
N ASP A 182 -2.94 -1.02 -3.83
CA ASP A 182 -1.55 -1.22 -4.24
C ASP A 182 -1.31 -2.69 -4.59
N PHE A 183 -1.73 -3.63 -3.72
CA PHE A 183 -1.71 -5.05 -4.03
C PHE A 183 -2.54 -5.39 -5.27
N ALA A 184 -3.73 -4.79 -5.40
CA ALA A 184 -4.60 -5.03 -6.54
C ALA A 184 -3.93 -4.63 -7.86
N LYS A 185 -3.26 -3.48 -7.92
CA LYS A 185 -2.52 -3.04 -9.11
C LYS A 185 -1.39 -4.01 -9.47
N LYS A 186 -0.60 -4.45 -8.50
CA LYS A 186 0.48 -5.41 -8.69
C LYS A 186 0.00 -6.76 -9.26
N LEU A 187 -1.16 -7.21 -8.80
CA LEU A 187 -1.76 -8.49 -9.20
C LEU A 187 -2.65 -8.40 -10.46
N GLY A 188 -2.77 -7.22 -11.08
CA GLY A 188 -3.66 -7.03 -12.24
C GLY A 188 -5.15 -7.05 -11.90
N ILE A 189 -5.49 -6.80 -10.63
CA ILE A 189 -6.88 -6.68 -10.19
C ILE A 189 -7.44 -5.33 -10.61
N ILE A 190 -8.67 -5.32 -11.10
CA ILE A 190 -9.35 -4.09 -11.55
C ILE A 190 -9.64 -3.19 -10.36
N VAL A 191 -9.15 -1.95 -10.43
CA VAL A 191 -9.40 -0.89 -9.44
C VAL A 191 -10.16 0.25 -10.13
N LYS A 192 -11.24 0.73 -9.50
CA LYS A 192 -12.03 1.87 -9.97
C LYS A 192 -12.24 2.86 -8.83
N ASN A 193 -11.90 4.13 -9.04
CA ASN A 193 -11.98 5.18 -8.01
C ASN A 193 -11.31 4.75 -6.69
N ASN A 194 -10.12 4.18 -6.78
CA ASN A 194 -9.34 3.65 -5.66
C ASN A 194 -10.06 2.57 -4.81
N ASN A 195 -10.97 1.82 -5.44
CA ASN A 195 -11.64 0.68 -4.82
C ASN A 195 -11.43 -0.57 -5.67
N VAL A 196 -11.19 -1.69 -5.01
CA VAL A 196 -11.10 -3.00 -5.66
C VAL A 196 -12.48 -3.37 -6.20
N VAL A 197 -12.55 -3.70 -7.50
CA VAL A 197 -13.79 -4.14 -8.14
C VAL A 197 -14.01 -5.62 -7.85
N VAL A 198 -15.19 -5.95 -7.32
CA VAL A 198 -15.62 -7.32 -7.03
C VAL A 198 -17.02 -7.57 -7.60
N ASN A 199 -17.31 -8.83 -7.86
CA ASN A 199 -18.68 -9.28 -8.18
C ASN A 199 -19.55 -9.41 -6.90
N GLU A 200 -20.76 -9.95 -7.05
CA GLU A 200 -21.68 -10.15 -5.92
C GLU A 200 -21.14 -11.14 -4.86
N ASP A 201 -20.27 -12.06 -5.26
CA ASP A 201 -19.65 -13.07 -4.39
C ASP A 201 -18.27 -12.63 -3.86
N MET A 202 -17.98 -11.34 -3.97
CA MET A 202 -16.73 -10.71 -3.51
C MET A 202 -15.48 -11.21 -4.25
N GLU A 203 -15.62 -11.89 -5.38
CA GLU A 203 -14.50 -12.29 -6.24
C GLU A 203 -13.97 -11.12 -7.04
N THR A 204 -12.66 -11.02 -7.17
CA THR A 204 -12.01 -10.11 -8.12
C THR A 204 -11.96 -10.74 -9.52
N ASN A 205 -11.41 -10.03 -10.50
CA ASN A 205 -11.11 -10.61 -11.81
C ASN A 205 -9.92 -11.59 -11.82
N VAL A 206 -9.21 -11.74 -10.69
CA VAL A 206 -8.09 -12.67 -10.53
C VAL A 206 -8.57 -13.87 -9.72
N PRO A 207 -8.50 -15.10 -10.27
CA PRO A 207 -8.98 -16.31 -9.58
C PRO A 207 -8.33 -16.52 -8.23
N GLY A 208 -9.11 -16.89 -7.21
CA GLY A 208 -8.62 -17.13 -5.84
C GLY A 208 -8.37 -15.86 -5.02
N ILE A 209 -8.56 -14.66 -5.60
CA ILE A 209 -8.44 -13.42 -4.85
C ILE A 209 -9.80 -12.76 -4.69
N TYR A 210 -10.16 -12.52 -3.44
CA TYR A 210 -11.39 -11.88 -2.99
C TYR A 210 -11.07 -10.54 -2.35
N ALA A 211 -12.06 -9.65 -2.25
CA ALA A 211 -11.90 -8.42 -1.49
C ALA A 211 -13.18 -8.06 -0.73
N ALA A 212 -13.02 -7.62 0.52
CA ALA A 212 -14.14 -7.30 1.40
C ALA A 212 -13.93 -6.00 2.20
N GLY A 213 -15.01 -5.42 2.68
CA GLY A 213 -14.97 -4.24 3.51
C GLY A 213 -14.75 -2.94 2.73
N ASP A 214 -14.08 -1.98 3.36
CA ASP A 214 -13.97 -0.61 2.84
C ASP A 214 -13.12 -0.47 1.58
N CYS A 215 -12.19 -1.40 1.35
CA CYS A 215 -11.39 -1.44 0.13
C CYS A 215 -12.22 -1.63 -1.15
N THR A 216 -13.44 -2.15 -1.05
CA THR A 216 -14.36 -2.32 -2.18
C THR A 216 -15.33 -1.15 -2.36
N GLY A 217 -15.13 -0.04 -1.65
CA GLY A 217 -15.95 1.18 -1.78
C GLY A 217 -17.38 1.05 -1.24
N GLY A 218 -18.24 2.01 -1.59
CA GLY A 218 -19.63 2.08 -1.11
C GLY A 218 -19.74 2.60 0.32
N LEU A 219 -20.75 2.17 1.07
CA LEU A 219 -20.98 2.59 2.46
C LEU A 219 -19.83 2.14 3.38
N LEU A 220 -19.12 3.08 4.00
CA LEU A 220 -17.99 2.78 4.90
C LEU A 220 -18.50 2.55 6.33
N GLN A 221 -19.00 1.34 6.59
CA GLN A 221 -19.60 0.96 7.86
C GLN A 221 -19.22 -0.47 8.25
N ILE A 222 -19.14 -0.72 9.55
CA ILE A 222 -18.80 -2.04 10.14
C ILE A 222 -19.77 -3.12 9.64
N CYS A 223 -21.07 -2.85 9.60
CA CYS A 223 -22.08 -3.81 9.14
C CYS A 223 -21.84 -4.28 7.70
N LYS A 224 -21.41 -3.37 6.82
CA LYS A 224 -21.04 -3.74 5.44
C LYS A 224 -19.78 -4.59 5.41
N ALA A 225 -18.76 -4.25 6.22
CA ALA A 225 -17.51 -5.01 6.28
C ALA A 225 -17.77 -6.44 6.74
N ILE A 226 -18.58 -6.63 7.78
CA ILE A 226 -18.99 -7.94 8.28
C ILE A 226 -19.77 -8.72 7.22
N TYR A 227 -20.78 -8.10 6.58
CA TYR A 227 -21.56 -8.75 5.52
C TYR A 227 -20.67 -9.23 4.37
N LYS A 228 -19.77 -8.38 3.89
CA LYS A 228 -18.86 -8.74 2.80
C LYS A 228 -17.82 -9.79 3.22
N GLY A 229 -17.33 -9.74 4.46
CA GLY A 229 -16.47 -10.77 5.02
C GLY A 229 -17.16 -12.13 5.06
N ALA A 230 -18.41 -12.17 5.52
CA ALA A 230 -19.20 -13.42 5.53
C ALA A 230 -19.48 -13.99 4.12
N LYS A 231 -19.46 -13.17 3.08
CA LYS A 231 -19.60 -13.64 1.68
C LYS A 231 -18.30 -14.19 1.10
N CYS A 232 -17.14 -13.80 1.63
CA CYS A 232 -15.84 -14.29 1.18
C CYS A 232 -15.50 -15.68 1.77
N GLY A 233 -16.03 -15.98 2.96
CA GLY A 233 -15.86 -17.27 3.65
C GLY A 233 -17.02 -18.18 3.36
#